data_5bfb833a55bd8f3d0f4e01c7a512995a
#
_entry.id   5bfb833a55bd8f3d0f4e01c7a512995a
#
_cell.length_a   1.000
_cell.length_b   1.000
_cell.length_c   1.000
_cell.angle_alpha   90.00
_cell.angle_beta   90.00
_cell.angle_gamma   90.00
#
_symmetry.space_group_name_H-M   'P 1'
#
loop_
_entity.id
_entity.type
_entity.pdbx_description
1 polymer ?
#
loop_
_entity_poly.entity_id
_entity_poly.type
_entity_poly.pdbx_seq_one_letter_code
_entity_poly.pdbx_strand_id
1 'polypeptide(L)'
;MPEQKRWSKLTRWTAAGMLSFSILLGNVFPVHAETTAPAAPQISEWSVKTLNEGEKYGIYPINWYYDGSFQKSITPDKFKTLMEGTETKLDKLGFNKKVASLSFPTDKVITRETVITSLHKLLANYELPKAFDMTADMAPIDYMQNKGLVKGTKAGLELDKPSTVEHAAVMASRLVEFAYDAAGAGAEGLMWKVTNKQNTLYLLGSVHLGLTDMYPMQKSIREAFDASDNLWVELDMLNGDMSYFNEKMQYSDGTTIKDHVSKETYEKLQKALTKLDLQGNAFDGFKPFAISTSLSTLGYAQNPEAYQMAMLTGIDNYFITKAMLTGKPIHELEGIKLQADLFANVPPAQQEKELNTMLDSILNEKGMEESAEYLKKMQLDWIEGDAEGLAKLLEVGFEDEASKRLIGERDKNMALKLAKLLEKEGENTSFVVVGAAHYVTKGMVVDLLKEKGYTVQYLQ
;
A
#
# COMPACT_ATOMS: atom_id res chain seq x y z
N MET A 1 5.57 -10.54 31.18
CA MET A 1 4.63 -10.70 30.06
C MET A 1 3.90 -9.37 29.96
N PRO A 2 3.97 -8.61 28.86
CA PRO A 2 3.12 -7.43 28.71
C PRO A 2 1.66 -7.89 28.63
N GLU A 3 0.79 -7.22 29.39
CA GLU A 3 -0.66 -7.45 29.31
C GLU A 3 -1.12 -7.29 27.85
N GLN A 4 -1.76 -8.33 27.33
CA GLN A 4 -2.39 -8.26 26.01
C GLN A 4 -3.50 -7.20 26.08
N LYS A 5 -3.30 -6.08 25.40
CA LYS A 5 -4.31 -5.02 25.27
C LYS A 5 -5.57 -5.64 24.66
N ARG A 6 -6.66 -5.69 25.41
CA ARG A 6 -7.97 -6.18 24.92
C ARG A 6 -8.58 -5.08 24.06
N TRP A 7 -8.55 -5.27 22.76
CA TRP A 7 -9.23 -4.38 21.81
C TRP A 7 -10.74 -4.40 22.00
N SER A 8 -11.41 -3.29 21.85
CA SER A 8 -12.87 -3.24 21.94
C SER A 8 -13.50 -4.05 20.80
N LYS A 9 -14.72 -4.58 21.00
CA LYS A 9 -15.47 -5.26 19.92
C LYS A 9 -15.66 -4.33 18.72
N LEU A 10 -15.81 -3.04 18.99
CA LEU A 10 -15.98 -1.98 18.01
C LEU A 10 -14.74 -1.84 17.09
N THR A 11 -13.56 -1.73 17.68
CA THR A 11 -12.26 -1.62 16.99
C THR A 11 -12.01 -2.80 16.04
N ARG A 12 -12.38 -4.00 16.48
CA ARG A 12 -12.18 -5.24 15.71
C ARG A 12 -13.09 -5.30 14.48
N TRP A 13 -14.31 -4.80 14.62
CA TRP A 13 -15.30 -4.81 13.55
C TRP A 13 -14.92 -3.86 12.41
N THR A 14 -14.45 -2.65 12.76
CA THR A 14 -13.98 -1.65 11.80
C THR A 14 -12.76 -2.14 11.02
N ALA A 15 -11.86 -2.88 11.65
CA ALA A 15 -10.67 -3.40 11.02
C ALA A 15 -10.94 -4.58 10.05
N ALA A 16 -11.90 -5.44 10.35
CA ALA A 16 -12.29 -6.52 9.43
C ALA A 16 -12.87 -5.98 8.11
N GLY A 17 -13.66 -4.89 8.19
CA GLY A 17 -14.19 -4.20 7.01
C GLY A 17 -13.08 -3.60 6.12
N MET A 18 -11.93 -3.21 6.71
CA MET A 18 -10.82 -2.63 5.95
C MET A 18 -10.01 -3.61 5.13
N LEU A 19 -9.90 -4.86 5.58
CA LEU A 19 -9.18 -5.90 4.83
C LEU A 19 -9.82 -6.20 3.48
N SER A 20 -11.06 -5.77 3.26
CA SER A 20 -11.83 -6.11 2.06
C SER A 20 -12.22 -4.92 1.19
N PHE A 21 -12.08 -3.66 1.62
CA PHE A 21 -12.83 -2.58 0.98
C PHE A 21 -12.17 -1.20 0.85
N SER A 22 -10.96 -1.01 1.33
CA SER A 22 -10.31 0.32 1.39
C SER A 22 -10.17 1.04 0.04
N ILE A 23 -10.43 0.39 -1.05
CA ILE A 23 -10.05 0.85 -2.38
C ILE A 23 -11.20 1.51 -3.15
N LEU A 24 -12.44 1.38 -2.69
CA LEU A 24 -13.63 1.81 -3.42
C LEU A 24 -13.94 3.31 -3.32
N LEU A 25 -13.17 4.07 -2.55
CA LEU A 25 -13.53 5.43 -2.16
C LEU A 25 -12.97 6.56 -3.02
N GLY A 26 -12.14 6.29 -3.99
CA GLY A 26 -11.64 7.33 -4.89
C GLY A 26 -12.72 8.15 -5.59
N ASN A 27 -13.96 7.63 -5.65
CA ASN A 27 -15.11 8.26 -6.31
C ASN A 27 -16.24 8.68 -5.35
N VAL A 28 -16.15 8.42 -4.05
CA VAL A 28 -17.26 8.65 -3.09
C VAL A 28 -17.19 10.01 -2.43
N PHE A 29 -16.04 10.68 -2.46
CA PHE A 29 -15.96 12.03 -1.95
C PHE A 29 -16.41 13.03 -3.00
N PRO A 30 -17.47 13.81 -2.72
CA PRO A 30 -17.62 15.07 -3.41
C PRO A 30 -16.46 15.97 -2.95
N VAL A 31 -15.35 15.90 -3.68
CA VAL A 31 -14.31 16.92 -3.57
C VAL A 31 -15.01 18.24 -3.91
N HIS A 32 -15.29 19.03 -2.89
CA HIS A 32 -15.77 20.38 -3.11
C HIS A 32 -14.59 21.18 -3.65
N ALA A 33 -14.55 21.26 -4.93
CA ALA A 33 -14.19 22.37 -5.80
C ALA A 33 -14.39 21.85 -7.21
N GLU A 34 -14.88 22.66 -8.12
CA GLU A 34 -14.56 22.60 -9.54
C GLU A 34 -13.02 22.71 -9.70
N THR A 35 -12.28 21.78 -9.10
CA THR A 35 -10.88 21.60 -9.44
C THR A 35 -10.88 20.72 -10.67
N THR A 36 -10.62 21.35 -11.81
CA THR A 36 -10.11 20.65 -12.99
C THR A 36 -9.15 19.58 -12.46
N ALA A 37 -9.39 18.31 -12.86
CA ALA A 37 -8.50 17.22 -12.47
C ALA A 37 -7.05 17.68 -12.65
N PRO A 38 -6.16 17.48 -11.67
CA PRO A 38 -4.80 17.94 -11.79
C PRO A 38 -4.21 17.44 -13.10
N ALA A 39 -3.51 18.32 -13.81
CA ALA A 39 -2.87 17.95 -15.07
C ALA A 39 -1.97 16.73 -14.83
N ALA A 40 -1.99 15.79 -15.77
CA ALA A 40 -1.16 14.60 -15.69
C ALA A 40 0.30 14.98 -15.40
N PRO A 41 0.99 14.26 -14.48
CA PRO A 41 2.38 14.55 -14.16
C PRO A 41 3.26 14.57 -15.41
N GLN A 42 4.06 15.63 -15.57
CA GLN A 42 5.03 15.72 -16.66
C GLN A 42 6.33 15.03 -16.20
N ILE A 43 6.40 13.72 -16.44
CA ILE A 43 7.57 12.89 -16.15
C ILE A 43 8.02 12.17 -17.42
N SER A 44 9.30 11.82 -17.47
CA SER A 44 9.88 11.11 -18.61
C SER A 44 9.60 9.61 -18.51
N GLU A 45 9.30 8.96 -19.63
CA GLU A 45 8.99 7.52 -19.67
C GLU A 45 10.07 6.64 -19.00
N TRP A 46 11.35 7.01 -19.16
CA TRP A 46 12.48 6.26 -18.58
C TRP A 46 12.50 6.27 -17.03
N SER A 47 11.87 7.24 -16.39
CA SER A 47 11.90 7.44 -14.94
C SER A 47 10.70 6.80 -14.23
N VAL A 48 9.59 6.58 -14.95
CA VAL A 48 8.29 6.15 -14.40
C VAL A 48 8.42 4.98 -13.44
N LYS A 49 9.12 3.90 -13.85
CA LYS A 49 9.27 2.71 -12.99
C LYS A 49 10.00 3.02 -11.69
N THR A 50 11.12 3.77 -11.76
CA THR A 50 11.90 4.11 -10.56
C THR A 50 11.17 5.12 -9.68
N LEU A 51 10.44 6.06 -10.25
CA LEU A 51 9.65 7.02 -9.49
C LEU A 51 8.46 6.34 -8.81
N ASN A 52 7.81 5.38 -9.46
CA ASN A 52 6.75 4.58 -8.82
C ASN A 52 7.24 3.83 -7.57
N GLU A 53 8.48 3.37 -7.56
CA GLU A 53 9.10 2.80 -6.34
C GLU A 53 9.41 3.92 -5.33
N GLY A 54 10.11 4.96 -5.77
CA GLY A 54 10.62 6.04 -4.92
C GLY A 54 9.56 6.86 -4.20
N GLU A 55 8.38 7.05 -4.81
CA GLU A 55 7.27 7.77 -4.16
C GLU A 55 6.77 7.07 -2.90
N LYS A 56 6.94 5.74 -2.83
CA LYS A 56 6.54 4.93 -1.69
C LYS A 56 7.58 4.91 -0.56
N TYR A 57 8.80 5.35 -0.85
CA TYR A 57 9.85 5.45 0.18
C TYR A 57 9.67 6.65 1.10
N GLY A 58 8.82 7.62 0.73
CA GLY A 58 8.58 8.83 1.52
C GLY A 58 9.76 9.80 1.52
N ILE A 59 10.64 9.74 0.50
CA ILE A 59 11.85 10.57 0.42
C ILE A 59 11.62 11.93 -0.23
N TYR A 60 10.45 12.15 -0.82
CA TYR A 60 9.98 13.42 -1.33
C TYR A 60 8.44 13.50 -1.29
N PRO A 61 7.86 14.71 -1.20
CA PRO A 61 6.41 14.88 -1.18
C PRO A 61 5.74 14.51 -2.50
N ILE A 62 4.61 13.80 -2.43
CA ILE A 62 3.84 13.36 -3.60
C ILE A 62 3.31 14.54 -4.45
N ASN A 63 3.10 15.71 -3.84
CA ASN A 63 2.63 16.90 -4.55
C ASN A 63 3.62 17.45 -5.59
N TRP A 64 4.89 17.02 -5.56
CA TRP A 64 5.86 17.37 -6.60
C TRP A 64 5.44 16.87 -7.99
N TYR A 65 4.65 15.82 -8.07
CA TYR A 65 4.10 15.34 -9.35
C TYR A 65 3.16 16.36 -10.00
N TYR A 66 2.49 17.18 -9.19
CA TYR A 66 1.42 18.07 -9.65
C TYR A 66 1.84 19.54 -9.72
N ASP A 67 3.03 19.91 -9.26
CA ASP A 67 3.54 21.29 -9.31
C ASP A 67 4.30 21.62 -10.60
N GLY A 68 4.39 20.67 -11.54
CA GLY A 68 5.05 20.83 -12.82
C GLY A 68 6.56 21.02 -12.73
N SER A 69 7.22 20.56 -11.66
CA SER A 69 8.64 20.76 -11.43
C SER A 69 9.54 19.61 -11.88
N PHE A 70 9.02 18.41 -12.11
CA PHE A 70 9.83 17.20 -12.31
C PHE A 70 10.87 17.34 -13.44
N GLN A 71 10.52 17.93 -14.55
CA GLN A 71 11.44 18.15 -15.69
C GLN A 71 12.24 19.46 -15.57
N LYS A 72 12.01 20.27 -14.53
CA LYS A 72 12.76 21.51 -14.30
C LYS A 72 13.97 21.25 -13.40
N SER A 73 14.96 22.17 -13.46
CA SER A 73 16.10 22.15 -12.57
C SER A 73 15.65 22.13 -11.11
N ILE A 74 16.24 21.24 -10.31
CA ILE A 74 15.92 21.14 -8.88
C ILE A 74 16.38 22.42 -8.17
N THR A 75 15.48 22.97 -7.34
CA THR A 75 15.80 24.13 -6.50
C THR A 75 16.57 23.70 -5.25
N PRO A 76 17.33 24.59 -4.60
CA PRO A 76 18.04 24.28 -3.35
C PRO A 76 17.08 23.73 -2.26
N ASP A 77 15.86 24.27 -2.14
CA ASP A 77 14.89 23.82 -1.15
C ASP A 77 14.40 22.39 -1.44
N LYS A 78 14.05 22.09 -2.68
CA LYS A 78 13.66 20.71 -3.08
C LYS A 78 14.83 19.74 -2.92
N PHE A 79 16.06 20.18 -3.25
CA PHE A 79 17.25 19.38 -3.05
C PHE A 79 17.47 19.06 -1.58
N LYS A 80 17.35 20.06 -0.70
CA LYS A 80 17.43 19.88 0.76
C LYS A 80 16.37 18.89 1.24
N THR A 81 15.10 19.07 0.86
CA THR A 81 14.00 18.15 1.21
C THR A 81 14.30 16.72 0.78
N LEU A 82 14.82 16.53 -0.45
CA LEU A 82 15.18 15.21 -0.96
C LEU A 82 16.31 14.56 -0.16
N MET A 83 17.35 15.34 0.21
CA MET A 83 18.46 14.83 1.01
C MET A 83 18.03 14.45 2.41
N GLU A 84 17.22 15.28 3.08
CA GLU A 84 16.68 15.02 4.41
C GLU A 84 15.73 13.81 4.42
N GLY A 85 14.86 13.69 3.42
CA GLY A 85 14.00 12.52 3.26
C GLY A 85 14.78 11.24 3.01
N THR A 86 15.82 11.30 2.17
CA THR A 86 16.72 10.18 1.91
C THR A 86 17.48 9.78 3.17
N GLU A 87 18.02 10.74 3.93
CA GLU A 87 18.68 10.49 5.21
C GLU A 87 17.74 9.82 6.20
N THR A 88 16.55 10.36 6.39
CA THR A 88 15.51 9.78 7.27
C THR A 88 15.20 8.33 6.90
N LYS A 89 15.16 8.02 5.60
CA LYS A 89 14.93 6.65 5.14
C LYS A 89 16.11 5.73 5.43
N LEU A 90 17.34 6.18 5.22
CA LEU A 90 18.56 5.41 5.52
C LEU A 90 18.76 5.22 7.03
N ASP A 91 18.37 6.16 7.88
CA ASP A 91 18.42 6.05 9.34
C ASP A 91 17.67 4.82 9.86
N LYS A 92 16.61 4.39 9.16
CA LYS A 92 15.83 3.19 9.51
C LYS A 92 16.61 1.88 9.35
N LEU A 93 17.75 1.89 8.66
CA LEU A 93 18.65 0.75 8.60
C LEU A 93 19.43 0.54 9.91
N GLY A 94 19.39 1.49 10.84
CA GLY A 94 19.99 1.38 12.17
C GLY A 94 21.51 1.47 12.21
N PHE A 95 22.18 1.88 11.12
CA PHE A 95 23.63 2.06 11.10
C PHE A 95 24.05 3.33 11.86
N ASN A 96 25.19 3.24 12.57
CA ASN A 96 25.77 4.40 13.25
C ASN A 96 26.19 5.47 12.25
N LYS A 97 25.92 6.73 12.56
CA LYS A 97 26.43 7.88 11.79
C LYS A 97 27.82 8.26 12.29
N LYS A 98 28.75 8.57 11.37
CA LYS A 98 30.08 9.10 11.66
C LYS A 98 30.03 10.54 12.16
N VAL A 99 29.11 11.34 11.60
CA VAL A 99 28.78 12.69 12.07
C VAL A 99 27.27 12.84 12.19
N ALA A 100 26.81 13.55 13.22
CA ALA A 100 25.39 13.66 13.55
C ALA A 100 24.55 14.38 12.50
N SER A 101 25.16 15.34 11.79
CA SER A 101 24.46 16.14 10.76
C SER A 101 25.39 16.46 9.61
N LEU A 102 24.88 16.33 8.41
CA LEU A 102 25.57 16.71 7.18
C LEU A 102 25.03 18.06 6.67
N SER A 103 25.93 18.88 6.14
CA SER A 103 25.55 20.05 5.35
C SER A 103 25.67 19.72 3.87
N PHE A 104 24.68 20.17 3.10
CA PHE A 104 24.63 20.01 1.65
C PHE A 104 24.79 21.37 0.96
N PRO A 105 25.27 21.40 -0.28
CA PRO A 105 25.39 22.64 -1.06
C PRO A 105 24.05 23.36 -1.20
N THR A 106 24.10 24.69 -1.07
CA THR A 106 22.93 25.60 -1.21
C THR A 106 23.10 26.52 -2.42
N ASP A 107 23.96 26.13 -3.38
CA ASP A 107 24.20 26.88 -4.58
C ASP A 107 22.92 27.10 -5.37
N LYS A 108 22.83 28.25 -6.05
CA LYS A 108 21.66 28.60 -6.86
C LYS A 108 21.36 27.56 -7.96
N VAL A 109 22.43 26.90 -8.46
CA VAL A 109 22.33 25.83 -9.45
C VAL A 109 22.86 24.55 -8.86
N ILE A 110 22.00 23.55 -8.70
CA ILE A 110 22.37 22.21 -8.27
C ILE A 110 22.66 21.37 -9.52
N THR A 111 23.93 21.02 -9.71
CA THR A 111 24.38 20.22 -10.85
C THR A 111 24.15 18.72 -10.60
N ARG A 112 24.26 17.90 -11.65
CA ARG A 112 24.21 16.44 -11.51
C ARG A 112 25.36 15.93 -10.65
N GLU A 113 26.56 16.52 -10.76
CA GLU A 113 27.70 16.21 -9.89
C GLU A 113 27.37 16.48 -8.42
N THR A 114 26.75 17.64 -8.14
CA THR A 114 26.33 18.00 -6.78
C THR A 114 25.37 16.98 -6.20
N VAL A 115 24.38 16.52 -6.96
CA VAL A 115 23.43 15.48 -6.49
C VAL A 115 24.15 14.16 -6.23
N ILE A 116 24.99 13.70 -7.17
CA ILE A 116 25.70 12.41 -7.07
C ILE A 116 26.64 12.40 -5.87
N THR A 117 27.46 13.44 -5.73
CA THR A 117 28.44 13.52 -4.63
C THR A 117 27.77 13.72 -3.27
N SER A 118 26.64 14.43 -3.21
CA SER A 118 25.86 14.59 -1.97
C SER A 118 25.19 13.28 -1.54
N LEU A 119 24.60 12.53 -2.46
CA LEU A 119 24.03 11.20 -2.17
C LEU A 119 25.11 10.21 -1.73
N HIS A 120 26.29 10.23 -2.39
CA HIS A 120 27.41 9.42 -1.94
C HIS A 120 27.88 9.83 -0.53
N LYS A 121 28.04 11.14 -0.28
CA LYS A 121 28.43 11.68 1.03
C LYS A 121 27.44 11.27 2.12
N LEU A 122 26.16 11.29 1.80
CA LEU A 122 25.11 10.84 2.71
C LEU A 122 25.27 9.36 3.06
N LEU A 123 25.42 8.48 2.06
CA LEU A 123 25.64 7.05 2.29
C LEU A 123 26.96 6.80 3.05
N ALA A 124 28.04 7.47 2.68
CA ALA A 124 29.36 7.33 3.31
C ALA A 124 29.40 7.82 4.77
N ASN A 125 28.40 8.56 5.23
CA ASN A 125 28.27 8.99 6.62
C ASN A 125 27.94 7.86 7.59
N TYR A 126 27.51 6.71 7.11
CA TYR A 126 27.19 5.56 7.95
C TYR A 126 28.38 4.60 8.09
N GLU A 127 28.43 3.87 9.18
CA GLU A 127 29.32 2.73 9.38
C GLU A 127 28.77 1.51 8.65
N LEU A 128 29.08 1.41 7.36
CA LEU A 128 28.47 0.45 6.46
C LEU A 128 29.08 -0.95 6.54
N PRO A 129 28.30 -2.03 6.49
CA PRO A 129 28.78 -3.39 6.32
C PRO A 129 29.58 -3.59 5.03
N LYS A 130 30.42 -4.66 4.99
CA LYS A 130 31.22 -5.01 3.80
C LYS A 130 30.43 -5.19 2.53
N ALA A 131 29.16 -5.60 2.64
CA ALA A 131 28.27 -5.81 1.49
C ALA A 131 28.04 -4.54 0.65
N PHE A 132 28.26 -3.35 1.20
CA PHE A 132 28.21 -2.09 0.46
C PHE A 132 29.42 -1.91 -0.46
N ASP A 133 30.53 -2.62 -0.21
CA ASP A 133 31.75 -2.57 -1.01
C ASP A 133 32.24 -1.12 -1.25
N MET A 134 32.17 -0.31 -0.20
CA MET A 134 32.60 1.09 -0.21
C MET A 134 33.99 1.19 0.42
N THR A 135 34.99 1.55 -0.41
CA THR A 135 36.37 1.73 0.03
C THR A 135 36.75 3.22 0.00
N ALA A 136 37.70 3.62 0.85
CA ALA A 136 38.10 5.03 1.01
C ALA A 136 38.79 5.63 -0.22
N ASP A 137 39.35 4.81 -1.09
CA ASP A 137 40.07 5.17 -2.30
C ASP A 137 39.19 5.28 -3.54
N MET A 138 37.94 4.82 -3.47
CA MET A 138 37.00 4.89 -4.60
C MET A 138 36.40 6.30 -4.72
N ALA A 139 36.51 6.89 -5.92
CA ALA A 139 35.93 8.20 -6.18
C ALA A 139 34.37 8.11 -6.08
N PRO A 140 33.69 9.13 -5.50
CA PRO A 140 32.24 9.13 -5.32
C PRO A 140 31.44 8.81 -6.59
N ILE A 141 31.81 9.41 -7.72
CA ILE A 141 31.11 9.22 -8.99
C ILE A 141 31.28 7.79 -9.49
N ASP A 142 32.49 7.24 -9.42
CA ASP A 142 32.79 5.87 -9.84
C ASP A 142 32.03 4.86 -8.99
N TYR A 143 31.96 5.07 -7.67
CA TYR A 143 31.17 4.22 -6.79
C TYR A 143 29.69 4.21 -7.19
N MET A 144 29.08 5.39 -7.32
CA MET A 144 27.69 5.55 -7.66
C MET A 144 27.34 4.95 -9.03
N GLN A 145 28.27 5.05 -9.98
CA GLN A 145 28.12 4.48 -11.32
C GLN A 145 28.28 2.95 -11.31
N ASN A 146 29.30 2.43 -10.64
CA ASN A 146 29.58 0.99 -10.53
C ASN A 146 28.43 0.24 -9.82
N LYS A 147 27.77 0.88 -8.86
CA LYS A 147 26.57 0.32 -8.20
C LYS A 147 25.27 0.53 -9.00
N GLY A 148 25.33 1.12 -10.21
CA GLY A 148 24.16 1.35 -11.05
C GLY A 148 23.19 2.43 -10.57
N LEU A 149 23.60 3.21 -9.55
CA LEU A 149 22.78 4.27 -8.94
C LEU A 149 22.66 5.47 -9.87
N VAL A 150 23.69 5.70 -10.66
CA VAL A 150 23.76 6.75 -11.67
C VAL A 150 23.95 6.13 -13.04
N LYS A 151 23.11 6.55 -13.98
CA LYS A 151 23.24 6.17 -15.40
C LYS A 151 23.44 7.43 -16.22
N GLY A 152 24.34 7.37 -17.20
CA GLY A 152 24.57 8.42 -18.18
C GLY A 152 23.48 8.47 -19.25
N THR A 153 23.48 9.56 -19.99
CA THR A 153 22.77 9.71 -21.27
C THR A 153 23.67 9.24 -22.44
N LYS A 154 23.22 9.39 -23.69
CA LYS A 154 24.08 9.18 -24.84
C LYS A 154 25.29 10.13 -24.86
N ALA A 155 25.21 11.28 -24.15
CA ALA A 155 26.28 12.27 -24.01
C ALA A 155 27.17 12.03 -22.76
N GLY A 156 26.99 10.92 -22.06
CA GLY A 156 27.71 10.60 -20.82
C GLY A 156 26.98 11.05 -19.55
N LEU A 157 27.71 11.29 -18.46
CA LEU A 157 27.13 11.65 -17.17
C LEU A 157 26.63 13.09 -17.11
N GLU A 158 27.14 14.00 -17.96
CA GLU A 158 26.77 15.43 -18.02
C GLU A 158 26.83 16.10 -16.63
N LEU A 159 27.93 15.89 -15.92
CA LEU A 159 28.12 16.26 -14.51
C LEU A 159 27.91 17.74 -14.22
N ASP A 160 28.33 18.61 -15.17
CA ASP A 160 28.24 20.08 -15.11
C ASP A 160 26.83 20.63 -15.34
N LYS A 161 25.93 19.81 -15.86
CA LYS A 161 24.55 20.24 -16.17
C LYS A 161 23.67 20.36 -14.92
N PRO A 162 22.73 21.32 -14.89
CA PRO A 162 21.73 21.38 -13.85
C PRO A 162 20.97 20.06 -13.75
N SER A 163 20.81 19.52 -12.55
CA SER A 163 19.98 18.35 -12.32
C SER A 163 18.51 18.73 -12.33
N THR A 164 17.66 17.94 -12.99
CA THR A 164 16.21 18.08 -12.82
C THR A 164 15.76 17.42 -11.52
N VAL A 165 14.55 17.78 -11.04
CA VAL A 165 13.91 17.11 -9.90
C VAL A 165 13.81 15.60 -10.17
N GLU A 166 13.40 15.22 -11.36
CA GLU A 166 13.27 13.83 -11.82
C GLU A 166 14.60 13.07 -11.73
N HIS A 167 15.70 13.64 -12.23
CA HIS A 167 17.01 13.02 -12.13
C HIS A 167 17.45 12.82 -10.69
N ALA A 168 17.27 13.83 -9.84
CA ALA A 168 17.67 13.75 -8.44
C ALA A 168 16.81 12.73 -7.67
N ALA A 169 15.50 12.73 -7.86
CA ALA A 169 14.59 11.79 -7.23
C ALA A 169 14.87 10.33 -7.64
N VAL A 170 15.15 10.08 -8.93
CA VAL A 170 15.52 8.75 -9.44
C VAL A 170 16.83 8.26 -8.82
N MET A 171 17.85 9.12 -8.72
CA MET A 171 19.13 8.75 -8.10
C MET A 171 18.98 8.46 -6.62
N ALA A 172 18.21 9.26 -5.88
CA ALA A 172 17.91 9.04 -4.47
C ALA A 172 17.11 7.75 -4.25
N SER A 173 16.11 7.47 -5.08
CA SER A 173 15.30 6.23 -5.00
C SER A 173 16.16 4.98 -5.21
N ARG A 174 17.04 5.00 -6.21
CA ARG A 174 18.00 3.91 -6.45
C ARG A 174 18.97 3.72 -5.30
N LEU A 175 19.42 4.81 -4.67
CA LEU A 175 20.30 4.75 -3.50
C LEU A 175 19.60 4.05 -2.34
N VAL A 176 18.35 4.41 -2.06
CA VAL A 176 17.56 3.78 -0.99
C VAL A 176 17.40 2.28 -1.27
N GLU A 177 16.96 1.90 -2.46
CA GLU A 177 16.79 0.49 -2.83
C GLU A 177 18.10 -0.29 -2.68
N PHE A 178 19.20 0.23 -3.23
CA PHE A 178 20.52 -0.37 -3.10
C PHE A 178 20.95 -0.52 -1.63
N ALA A 179 20.73 0.51 -0.81
CA ALA A 179 21.15 0.48 0.59
C ALA A 179 20.38 -0.59 1.38
N TYR A 180 19.07 -0.70 1.15
CA TYR A 180 18.25 -1.75 1.76
C TYR A 180 18.68 -3.15 1.28
N ASP A 181 18.92 -3.33 -0.02
CA ASP A 181 19.38 -4.61 -0.57
C ASP A 181 20.75 -5.03 -0.03
N ALA A 182 21.71 -4.09 0.02
CA ALA A 182 23.05 -4.34 0.55
C ALA A 182 23.05 -4.62 2.07
N ALA A 183 22.08 -4.06 2.79
CA ALA A 183 21.86 -4.34 4.21
C ALA A 183 21.12 -5.66 4.44
N GLY A 184 20.56 -6.30 3.42
CA GLY A 184 19.62 -7.42 3.58
C GLY A 184 18.35 -7.01 4.32
N ALA A 185 17.96 -5.73 4.21
CA ALA A 185 16.83 -5.14 4.91
C ALA A 185 15.63 -4.93 3.96
N GLY A 186 14.51 -4.54 4.55
CA GLY A 186 13.24 -4.28 3.86
C GLY A 186 12.09 -4.91 4.63
N ALA A 187 10.86 -4.53 4.27
CA ALA A 187 9.70 -5.16 4.89
C ALA A 187 9.63 -6.63 4.49
N GLU A 188 9.56 -7.51 5.47
CA GLU A 188 9.56 -8.97 5.32
C GLU A 188 8.33 -9.46 4.53
N GLY A 189 7.17 -8.80 4.75
CA GLY A 189 5.91 -9.22 4.17
C GLY A 189 5.46 -10.61 4.65
N LEU A 190 4.32 -11.04 4.14
CA LEU A 190 3.74 -12.34 4.46
C LEU A 190 3.62 -13.14 3.17
N MET A 191 4.65 -13.91 2.83
CA MET A 191 4.72 -14.62 1.55
C MET A 191 4.88 -16.13 1.73
N TRP A 192 4.09 -16.89 0.95
CA TRP A 192 4.19 -18.35 0.86
C TRP A 192 4.52 -18.77 -0.57
N LYS A 193 5.26 -19.84 -0.69
CA LYS A 193 5.51 -20.51 -1.96
C LYS A 193 4.77 -21.85 -1.98
N VAL A 194 4.01 -22.08 -3.05
CA VAL A 194 3.31 -23.34 -3.31
C VAL A 194 3.80 -23.90 -4.62
N THR A 195 4.18 -25.16 -4.64
CA THR A 195 4.68 -25.81 -5.84
C THR A 195 3.95 -27.11 -6.13
N ASN A 196 3.69 -27.36 -7.41
CA ASN A 196 3.21 -28.64 -7.89
C ASN A 196 3.72 -28.86 -9.32
N LYS A 197 4.38 -30.02 -9.58
CA LYS A 197 5.03 -30.31 -10.86
C LYS A 197 6.01 -29.20 -11.25
N GLN A 198 5.73 -28.48 -12.36
CA GLN A 198 6.52 -27.36 -12.86
C GLN A 198 5.89 -25.99 -12.51
N ASN A 199 4.74 -26.00 -11.82
CA ASN A 199 4.01 -24.78 -11.48
C ASN A 199 4.39 -24.25 -10.12
N THR A 200 4.52 -22.92 -10.01
CA THR A 200 4.82 -22.21 -8.77
C THR A 200 3.81 -21.10 -8.55
N LEU A 201 3.29 -20.99 -7.33
CA LEU A 201 2.55 -19.82 -6.87
C LEU A 201 3.33 -19.17 -5.75
N TYR A 202 3.53 -17.84 -5.85
CA TYR A 202 3.94 -16.99 -4.74
C TYR A 202 2.70 -16.29 -4.21
N LEU A 203 2.29 -16.60 -2.99
CA LEU A 203 1.10 -16.05 -2.34
C LEU A 203 1.55 -14.96 -1.38
N LEU A 204 1.26 -13.70 -1.67
CA LEU A 204 1.58 -12.57 -0.80
C LEU A 204 0.30 -12.05 -0.14
N GLY A 205 0.28 -12.07 1.19
CA GLY A 205 -0.78 -11.44 1.96
C GLY A 205 -0.69 -9.92 1.88
N SER A 206 -1.78 -9.24 1.52
CA SER A 206 -1.81 -7.79 1.39
C SER A 206 -2.44 -7.09 2.59
N VAL A 207 -2.08 -5.82 2.75
CA VAL A 207 -2.75 -4.82 3.58
C VAL A 207 -3.07 -3.64 2.66
N HIS A 208 -4.35 -3.28 2.58
CA HIS A 208 -4.82 -2.29 1.59
C HIS A 208 -4.42 -0.85 1.90
N LEU A 209 -4.27 -0.51 3.19
CA LEU A 209 -3.75 0.78 3.64
C LEU A 209 -2.32 0.59 4.15
N GLY A 210 -1.35 1.04 3.35
CA GLY A 210 0.05 0.83 3.65
C GLY A 210 0.70 1.99 4.40
N LEU A 211 2.01 1.81 4.62
CA LEU A 211 2.94 2.80 5.17
C LEU A 211 4.18 2.87 4.28
N THR A 212 4.86 4.01 4.29
CA THR A 212 6.16 4.15 3.63
C THR A 212 7.22 3.19 4.19
N ASP A 213 7.01 2.66 5.41
CA ASP A 213 7.90 1.68 6.05
C ASP A 213 7.75 0.26 5.48
N MET A 214 6.69 -0.01 4.74
CA MET A 214 6.54 -1.24 3.96
C MET A 214 7.46 -1.28 2.72
N TYR A 215 8.16 -0.20 2.42
CA TYR A 215 9.01 -0.06 1.24
C TYR A 215 10.41 0.47 1.57
N PRO A 216 11.47 -0.02 0.91
CA PRO A 216 11.44 -1.17 -0.01
C PRO A 216 10.98 -2.45 0.69
N MET A 217 10.24 -3.29 -0.02
CA MET A 217 10.02 -4.68 0.42
C MET A 217 11.32 -5.47 0.31
N GLN A 218 11.42 -6.58 1.03
CA GLN A 218 12.51 -7.54 0.88
C GLN A 218 12.75 -7.88 -0.60
N LYS A 219 14.01 -8.04 -0.94
CA LYS A 219 14.45 -8.36 -2.31
C LYS A 219 13.78 -9.62 -2.84
N SER A 220 13.61 -10.64 -1.98
CA SER A 220 12.95 -11.91 -2.29
C SER A 220 11.51 -11.73 -2.82
N ILE A 221 10.73 -10.80 -2.24
CA ILE A 221 9.36 -10.51 -2.70
C ILE A 221 9.38 -9.87 -4.09
N ARG A 222 10.27 -8.89 -4.30
CA ARG A 222 10.40 -8.18 -5.58
C ARG A 222 10.87 -9.12 -6.69
N GLU A 223 11.85 -9.99 -6.41
CA GLU A 223 12.35 -11.01 -7.34
C GLU A 223 11.29 -12.08 -7.66
N ALA A 224 10.49 -12.51 -6.67
CA ALA A 224 9.39 -13.45 -6.89
C ALA A 224 8.34 -12.87 -7.85
N PHE A 225 7.99 -11.58 -7.68
CA PHE A 225 7.09 -10.89 -8.61
C PHE A 225 7.72 -10.78 -10.01
N ASP A 226 8.97 -10.35 -10.09
CA ASP A 226 9.65 -10.13 -11.38
C ASP A 226 9.79 -11.45 -12.18
N ALA A 227 10.05 -12.57 -11.49
CA ALA A 227 10.15 -13.90 -12.07
C ALA A 227 8.80 -14.54 -12.45
N SER A 228 7.68 -13.96 -12.02
CA SER A 228 6.35 -14.52 -12.31
C SER A 228 5.86 -14.10 -13.70
N ASP A 229 5.10 -14.99 -14.35
CA ASP A 229 4.52 -14.77 -15.69
C ASP A 229 3.32 -13.83 -15.64
N ASN A 230 2.60 -13.82 -14.51
CA ASN A 230 1.35 -13.08 -14.34
C ASN A 230 1.12 -12.72 -12.87
N LEU A 231 0.24 -11.74 -12.67
CA LEU A 231 -0.29 -11.32 -11.38
C LEU A 231 -1.72 -11.80 -11.25
N TRP A 232 -2.06 -12.40 -10.11
CA TRP A 232 -3.43 -12.68 -9.67
C TRP A 232 -3.75 -11.82 -8.47
N VAL A 233 -4.88 -11.14 -8.50
CA VAL A 233 -5.38 -10.31 -7.40
C VAL A 233 -6.77 -10.78 -6.97
N GLU A 234 -7.20 -10.35 -5.81
CA GLU A 234 -8.57 -10.56 -5.37
C GLU A 234 -9.54 -9.89 -6.33
N LEU A 235 -9.24 -8.62 -6.63
CA LEU A 235 -10.00 -7.74 -7.53
C LEU A 235 -9.05 -6.74 -8.21
N ASP A 236 -9.16 -6.56 -9.54
CA ASP A 236 -8.45 -5.49 -10.27
C ASP A 236 -9.23 -4.17 -10.21
N MET A 237 -8.89 -3.37 -9.25
CA MET A 237 -9.63 -2.15 -8.94
C MET A 237 -9.19 -0.92 -9.74
N LEU A 238 -8.02 -1.00 -10.39
CA LEU A 238 -7.53 0.08 -11.24
C LEU A 238 -8.04 -0.02 -12.68
N ASN A 239 -8.33 -1.23 -13.17
CA ASN A 239 -8.76 -1.46 -14.55
C ASN A 239 -10.17 -2.06 -14.65
N GLY A 240 -10.73 -2.56 -13.53
CA GLY A 240 -12.04 -3.19 -13.48
C GLY A 240 -13.19 -2.19 -13.75
N ASP A 241 -14.29 -2.67 -14.35
CA ASP A 241 -15.51 -1.89 -14.50
C ASP A 241 -16.25 -1.79 -13.17
N MET A 242 -16.06 -0.67 -12.48
CA MET A 242 -16.69 -0.36 -11.19
C MET A 242 -18.17 0.03 -11.29
N SER A 243 -18.76 0.11 -12.48
CA SER A 243 -20.13 0.59 -12.67
C SER A 243 -21.16 -0.23 -11.87
N TYR A 244 -21.05 -1.56 -11.91
CA TYR A 244 -21.92 -2.46 -11.14
C TYR A 244 -21.82 -2.21 -9.62
N PHE A 245 -20.63 -2.02 -9.11
CA PHE A 245 -20.43 -1.75 -7.67
C PHE A 245 -21.02 -0.39 -7.29
N ASN A 246 -20.75 0.65 -8.08
CA ASN A 246 -21.28 2.00 -7.87
C ASN A 246 -22.81 2.02 -7.90
N GLU A 247 -23.43 1.27 -8.82
CA GLU A 247 -24.90 1.09 -8.87
C GLU A 247 -25.41 0.44 -7.57
N LYS A 248 -24.72 -0.58 -7.06
CA LYS A 248 -25.12 -1.25 -5.82
C LYS A 248 -25.00 -0.37 -4.60
N MET A 249 -24.07 0.57 -4.58
CA MET A 249 -23.83 1.49 -3.46
C MET A 249 -24.91 2.55 -3.28
N GLN A 250 -25.65 2.88 -4.33
CA GLN A 250 -26.56 4.02 -4.34
C GLN A 250 -28.03 3.59 -4.42
N TYR A 251 -28.93 4.48 -3.98
CA TYR A 251 -30.35 4.38 -4.26
C TYR A 251 -30.62 4.88 -5.68
N SER A 252 -31.42 4.14 -6.46
CA SER A 252 -31.74 4.47 -7.85
C SER A 252 -33.17 4.99 -8.05
N ASP A 253 -33.95 5.03 -6.96
CA ASP A 253 -35.37 5.37 -6.95
C ASP A 253 -35.65 6.83 -6.52
N GLY A 254 -34.60 7.62 -6.30
CA GLY A 254 -34.71 9.01 -5.84
C GLY A 254 -34.89 9.18 -4.34
N THR A 255 -34.87 8.09 -3.58
CA THR A 255 -34.89 8.11 -2.11
C THR A 255 -33.47 8.40 -1.55
N THR A 256 -33.40 8.72 -0.26
CA THR A 256 -32.16 9.01 0.43
C THR A 256 -31.98 8.08 1.64
N ILE A 257 -30.76 8.04 2.19
CA ILE A 257 -30.49 7.26 3.40
C ILE A 257 -31.49 7.53 4.54
N LYS A 258 -32.00 8.76 4.63
CA LYS A 258 -32.98 9.18 5.63
C LYS A 258 -34.28 8.38 5.55
N ASP A 259 -34.66 7.90 4.34
CA ASP A 259 -35.88 7.15 4.10
C ASP A 259 -35.73 5.66 4.45
N HIS A 260 -34.50 5.19 4.63
CA HIS A 260 -34.16 3.76 4.77
C HIS A 260 -33.56 3.35 6.12
N VAL A 261 -33.28 4.32 6.99
CA VAL A 261 -32.78 4.04 8.34
C VAL A 261 -33.65 4.69 9.40
N SER A 262 -33.51 4.27 10.66
CA SER A 262 -34.20 4.92 11.76
C SER A 262 -33.76 6.38 11.93
N LYS A 263 -34.63 7.20 12.50
CA LYS A 263 -34.33 8.59 12.82
C LYS A 263 -33.08 8.70 13.69
N GLU A 264 -32.92 7.77 14.63
CA GLU A 264 -31.74 7.72 15.51
C GLU A 264 -30.45 7.49 14.73
N THR A 265 -30.43 6.52 13.81
CA THR A 265 -29.29 6.24 12.95
C THR A 265 -28.94 7.44 12.08
N TYR A 266 -29.95 8.12 11.49
CA TYR A 266 -29.71 9.31 10.68
C TYR A 266 -29.11 10.46 11.51
N GLU A 267 -29.62 10.71 12.73
CA GLU A 267 -29.07 11.73 13.63
C GLU A 267 -27.63 11.42 14.07
N LYS A 268 -27.30 10.14 14.31
CA LYS A 268 -25.91 9.69 14.56
C LYS A 268 -25.02 9.95 13.34
N LEU A 269 -25.50 9.65 12.14
CA LEU A 269 -24.76 9.92 10.89
C LEU A 269 -24.44 11.42 10.77
N GLN A 270 -25.41 12.29 10.97
CA GLN A 270 -25.18 13.75 10.91
C GLN A 270 -24.11 14.22 11.91
N LYS A 271 -24.12 13.68 13.14
CA LYS A 271 -23.09 13.99 14.15
C LYS A 271 -21.71 13.48 13.73
N ALA A 272 -21.64 12.30 13.16
CA ALA A 272 -20.38 11.73 12.66
C ALA A 272 -19.81 12.56 11.49
N LEU A 273 -20.67 12.96 10.54
CA LEU A 273 -20.26 13.82 9.42
C LEU A 273 -19.72 15.16 9.93
N THR A 274 -20.39 15.78 10.90
CA THR A 274 -19.92 17.03 11.54
C THR A 274 -18.56 16.83 12.21
N LYS A 275 -18.38 15.72 12.96
CA LYS A 275 -17.10 15.38 13.61
C LYS A 275 -15.95 15.20 12.62
N LEU A 276 -16.25 14.67 11.42
CA LEU A 276 -15.28 14.42 10.35
C LEU A 276 -15.10 15.61 9.38
N ASP A 277 -15.72 16.75 9.67
CA ASP A 277 -15.72 17.94 8.81
C ASP A 277 -16.27 17.67 7.40
N LEU A 278 -17.29 16.82 7.32
CA LEU A 278 -17.98 16.47 6.07
C LEU A 278 -19.33 17.20 5.99
N GLN A 279 -19.80 17.42 4.75
CA GLN A 279 -21.14 18.00 4.54
C GLN A 279 -22.24 17.05 4.98
N GLY A 280 -23.30 17.57 5.56
CA GLY A 280 -24.43 16.79 6.08
C GLY A 280 -25.13 15.93 5.02
N ASN A 281 -25.05 16.29 3.76
CA ASN A 281 -25.63 15.56 2.62
C ASN A 281 -24.62 14.68 1.85
N ALA A 282 -23.41 14.56 2.33
CA ALA A 282 -22.32 13.83 1.64
C ALA A 282 -22.69 12.39 1.25
N PHE A 283 -23.56 11.75 2.01
CA PHE A 283 -23.98 10.36 1.80
C PHE A 283 -25.48 10.18 1.54
N ASP A 284 -26.22 11.23 1.20
CA ASP A 284 -27.67 11.15 1.04
C ASP A 284 -28.11 10.04 0.06
N GLY A 285 -27.45 9.91 -1.07
CA GLY A 285 -27.77 8.91 -2.09
C GLY A 285 -27.22 7.51 -1.83
N PHE A 286 -26.50 7.27 -0.72
CA PHE A 286 -25.77 6.02 -0.49
C PHE A 286 -26.50 5.08 0.49
N LYS A 287 -26.38 3.78 0.23
CA LYS A 287 -26.90 2.74 1.12
C LYS A 287 -26.04 2.57 2.37
N PRO A 288 -26.60 2.04 3.48
CA PRO A 288 -25.88 1.94 4.77
C PRO A 288 -24.54 1.21 4.67
N PHE A 289 -24.42 0.13 3.90
CA PHE A 289 -23.17 -0.59 3.74
C PHE A 289 -22.08 0.26 3.07
N ALA A 290 -22.47 1.06 2.06
CA ALA A 290 -21.55 1.94 1.37
C ALA A 290 -21.04 3.06 2.28
N ILE A 291 -21.93 3.60 3.11
CA ILE A 291 -21.57 4.61 4.13
C ILE A 291 -20.63 4.00 5.17
N SER A 292 -20.94 2.81 5.69
CA SER A 292 -20.08 2.11 6.67
C SER A 292 -18.69 1.89 6.13
N THR A 293 -18.59 1.41 4.89
CA THR A 293 -17.31 1.16 4.20
C THR A 293 -16.53 2.45 4.02
N SER A 294 -17.19 3.52 3.56
CA SER A 294 -16.58 4.83 3.36
C SER A 294 -16.05 5.42 4.68
N LEU A 295 -16.87 5.39 5.70
CA LEU A 295 -16.52 5.93 7.01
C LEU A 295 -15.43 5.09 7.72
N SER A 296 -15.38 3.77 7.50
CA SER A 296 -14.32 2.94 8.06
C SER A 296 -12.95 3.40 7.61
N THR A 297 -12.84 3.74 6.36
CA THR A 297 -11.57 4.17 5.77
C THR A 297 -11.15 5.56 6.23
N LEU A 298 -12.11 6.49 6.34
CA LEU A 298 -11.87 7.85 6.84
C LEU A 298 -11.44 7.90 8.30
N GLY A 299 -11.98 7.01 9.11
CA GLY A 299 -11.68 6.94 10.54
C GLY A 299 -10.22 6.61 10.85
N TYR A 300 -9.43 6.15 9.87
CA TYR A 300 -8.02 5.78 10.05
C TYR A 300 -7.03 6.83 9.57
N ALA A 301 -7.45 7.74 8.73
CA ALA A 301 -6.59 8.79 8.21
C ALA A 301 -6.75 10.07 9.03
N GLN A 302 -5.65 10.59 9.56
CA GLN A 302 -5.65 11.83 10.31
C GLN A 302 -6.04 13.05 9.45
N ASN A 303 -5.86 12.94 8.13
CA ASN A 303 -6.18 13.97 7.14
C ASN A 303 -6.19 13.36 5.71
N PRO A 304 -6.71 14.07 4.70
CA PRO A 304 -6.80 13.59 3.32
C PRO A 304 -5.45 13.18 2.70
N GLU A 305 -4.35 13.88 3.02
CA GLU A 305 -3.02 13.57 2.48
C GLU A 305 -2.49 12.25 3.05
N ALA A 306 -2.66 12.02 4.35
CA ALA A 306 -2.30 10.77 5.01
C ALA A 306 -3.10 9.59 4.43
N TYR A 307 -4.39 9.82 4.12
CA TYR A 307 -5.23 8.82 3.48
C TYR A 307 -4.73 8.48 2.06
N GLN A 308 -4.46 9.52 1.24
CA GLN A 308 -3.92 9.30 -0.11
C GLN A 308 -2.60 8.53 -0.07
N MET A 309 -1.71 8.86 0.87
CA MET A 309 -0.45 8.14 1.04
C MET A 309 -0.69 6.69 1.47
N ALA A 310 -1.60 6.42 2.40
CA ALA A 310 -1.93 5.07 2.84
C ALA A 310 -2.49 4.21 1.68
N MET A 311 -3.33 4.79 0.84
CA MET A 311 -3.84 4.15 -0.38
C MET A 311 -2.73 3.87 -1.39
N LEU A 312 -1.87 4.85 -1.66
CA LEU A 312 -0.73 4.72 -2.58
C LEU A 312 0.25 3.64 -2.14
N THR A 313 0.43 3.49 -0.83
CA THR A 313 1.33 2.51 -0.22
C THR A 313 0.64 1.17 0.09
N GLY A 314 -0.63 0.99 -0.27
CA GLY A 314 -1.32 -0.29 -0.20
C GLY A 314 -0.67 -1.34 -1.10
N ILE A 315 -0.52 -2.56 -0.57
CA ILE A 315 0.22 -3.64 -1.24
C ILE A 315 -0.46 -4.06 -2.55
N ASP A 316 -1.78 -4.12 -2.58
CA ASP A 316 -2.56 -4.45 -3.78
C ASP A 316 -2.30 -3.43 -4.89
N ASN A 317 -2.46 -2.14 -4.58
CA ASN A 317 -2.25 -1.04 -5.52
C ASN A 317 -0.82 -1.01 -6.05
N TYR A 318 0.17 -1.29 -5.19
CA TYR A 318 1.56 -1.36 -5.60
C TYR A 318 1.77 -2.42 -6.68
N PHE A 319 1.31 -3.67 -6.45
CA PHE A 319 1.53 -4.75 -7.40
C PHE A 319 0.69 -4.62 -8.67
N ILE A 320 -0.55 -4.14 -8.59
CA ILE A 320 -1.36 -3.83 -9.78
C ILE A 320 -0.65 -2.77 -10.63
N THR A 321 -0.23 -1.65 -10.03
CA THR A 321 0.50 -0.59 -10.75
C THR A 321 1.81 -1.11 -11.35
N LYS A 322 2.59 -1.89 -10.60
CA LYS A 322 3.84 -2.49 -11.07
C LYS A 322 3.62 -3.45 -12.23
N ALA A 323 2.56 -4.26 -12.20
CA ALA A 323 2.18 -5.15 -13.30
C ALA A 323 1.82 -4.35 -14.55
N MET A 324 1.02 -3.29 -14.42
CA MET A 324 0.70 -2.39 -15.54
C MET A 324 1.95 -1.77 -16.16
N LEU A 325 2.85 -1.23 -15.34
CA LEU A 325 4.10 -0.60 -15.79
C LEU A 325 5.10 -1.59 -16.44
N THR A 326 4.98 -2.87 -16.12
CA THR A 326 5.85 -3.91 -16.68
C THR A 326 5.18 -4.71 -17.80
N GLY A 327 3.90 -4.48 -18.07
CA GLY A 327 3.11 -5.23 -19.05
C GLY A 327 2.80 -6.65 -18.62
N LYS A 328 2.86 -6.94 -17.31
CA LYS A 328 2.55 -8.25 -16.74
C LYS A 328 1.03 -8.45 -16.75
N PRO A 329 0.50 -9.58 -17.28
CA PRO A 329 -0.94 -9.87 -17.27
C PRO A 329 -1.51 -9.87 -15.84
N ILE A 330 -2.68 -9.26 -15.67
CA ILE A 330 -3.41 -9.22 -14.42
C ILE A 330 -4.69 -10.06 -14.53
N HIS A 331 -4.94 -10.89 -13.53
CA HIS A 331 -6.10 -11.76 -13.44
C HIS A 331 -6.77 -11.61 -12.07
N GLU A 332 -8.08 -11.90 -12.00
CA GLU A 332 -8.88 -11.79 -10.78
C GLU A 332 -9.26 -13.18 -10.23
N LEU A 333 -9.14 -13.32 -8.92
CA LEU A 333 -9.66 -14.49 -8.21
C LEU A 333 -11.17 -14.38 -7.94
N GLU A 334 -11.69 -13.18 -7.75
CA GLU A 334 -13.10 -12.96 -7.41
C GLU A 334 -13.84 -12.10 -8.45
N GLY A 335 -13.42 -10.85 -8.59
CA GLY A 335 -14.03 -9.87 -9.47
C GLY A 335 -15.09 -9.01 -8.78
N ILE A 336 -15.39 -7.87 -9.41
CA ILE A 336 -16.20 -6.78 -8.84
C ILE A 336 -17.63 -7.20 -8.47
N LYS A 337 -18.24 -8.07 -9.26
CA LYS A 337 -19.63 -8.48 -9.02
C LYS A 337 -19.78 -9.28 -7.72
N LEU A 338 -18.88 -10.22 -7.48
CA LEU A 338 -18.91 -11.02 -6.25
C LEU A 338 -18.69 -10.12 -5.04
N GLN A 339 -17.70 -9.23 -5.11
CA GLN A 339 -17.40 -8.28 -4.05
C GLN A 339 -18.60 -7.34 -3.78
N ALA A 340 -19.21 -6.76 -4.81
CA ALA A 340 -20.37 -5.90 -4.66
C ALA A 340 -21.55 -6.63 -4.00
N ASP A 341 -21.86 -7.85 -4.47
CA ASP A 341 -22.98 -8.64 -3.97
C ASP A 341 -22.79 -9.09 -2.51
N LEU A 342 -21.53 -9.32 -2.08
CA LEU A 342 -21.19 -9.68 -0.71
C LEU A 342 -21.69 -8.67 0.32
N PHE A 343 -21.68 -7.40 -0.02
CA PHE A 343 -22.08 -6.31 0.87
C PHE A 343 -23.51 -5.82 0.57
N ALA A 344 -23.86 -5.68 -0.69
CA ALA A 344 -25.16 -5.14 -1.10
C ALA A 344 -26.31 -6.08 -0.76
N ASN A 345 -26.10 -7.39 -0.76
CA ASN A 345 -27.14 -8.39 -0.50
C ASN A 345 -27.37 -8.67 1.00
N VAL A 346 -26.73 -7.92 1.89
CA VAL A 346 -26.99 -7.99 3.33
C VAL A 346 -28.38 -7.40 3.64
N PRO A 347 -29.19 -8.02 4.50
CA PRO A 347 -30.50 -7.50 4.86
C PRO A 347 -30.43 -6.04 5.37
N PRO A 348 -31.38 -5.15 5.00
CA PRO A 348 -31.35 -3.73 5.37
C PRO A 348 -31.17 -3.48 6.87
N ALA A 349 -31.88 -4.21 7.71
CA ALA A 349 -31.76 -4.07 9.17
C ALA A 349 -30.34 -4.43 9.68
N GLN A 350 -29.68 -5.38 9.05
CA GLN A 350 -28.31 -5.74 9.40
C GLN A 350 -27.32 -4.69 8.89
N GLN A 351 -27.54 -4.13 7.68
CA GLN A 351 -26.73 -3.02 7.17
C GLN A 351 -26.84 -1.78 8.08
N GLU A 352 -28.04 -1.44 8.57
CA GLU A 352 -28.25 -0.34 9.51
C GLU A 352 -27.54 -0.59 10.84
N LYS A 353 -27.60 -1.81 11.36
CA LYS A 353 -26.88 -2.20 12.59
C LYS A 353 -25.36 -2.04 12.41
N GLU A 354 -24.83 -2.46 11.27
CA GLU A 354 -23.41 -2.33 10.93
C GLU A 354 -23.01 -0.86 10.82
N LEU A 355 -23.84 -0.03 10.17
CA LEU A 355 -23.66 1.41 10.12
C LEU A 355 -23.64 2.04 11.52
N ASN A 356 -24.59 1.68 12.38
CA ASN A 356 -24.63 2.18 13.77
C ASN A 356 -23.36 1.83 14.55
N THR A 357 -22.85 0.62 14.39
CA THR A 357 -21.59 0.18 15.01
C THR A 357 -20.43 1.08 14.56
N MET A 358 -20.35 1.40 13.26
CA MET A 358 -19.34 2.30 12.71
C MET A 358 -19.51 3.73 13.26
N LEU A 359 -20.72 4.25 13.27
CA LEU A 359 -21.03 5.58 13.79
C LEU A 359 -20.69 5.71 15.28
N ASP A 360 -20.97 4.69 16.08
CA ASP A 360 -20.62 4.65 17.50
C ASP A 360 -19.09 4.65 17.69
N SER A 361 -18.33 3.99 16.83
CA SER A 361 -16.86 4.06 16.84
C SER A 361 -16.35 5.46 16.55
N ILE A 362 -16.88 6.10 15.52
CA ILE A 362 -16.48 7.46 15.13
C ILE A 362 -16.84 8.47 16.23
N LEU A 363 -18.02 8.35 16.84
CA LEU A 363 -18.50 9.26 17.87
C LEU A 363 -17.82 9.05 19.22
N ASN A 364 -17.28 7.85 19.48
CA ASN A 364 -16.48 7.60 20.67
C ASN A 364 -15.13 8.31 20.59
N GLU A 365 -14.71 9.00 21.65
CA GLU A 365 -13.42 9.70 21.69
C GLU A 365 -12.23 8.76 21.49
N LYS A 366 -12.30 7.55 21.99
CA LYS A 366 -11.24 6.53 21.89
C LYS A 366 -11.38 5.59 20.70
N GLY A 367 -12.55 5.52 20.07
CA GLY A 367 -12.83 4.54 19.03
C GLY A 367 -11.96 4.72 17.78
N MET A 368 -11.75 5.95 17.36
CA MET A 368 -10.87 6.26 16.21
C MET A 368 -9.40 5.98 16.54
N GLU A 369 -8.94 6.34 17.76
CA GLU A 369 -7.58 6.07 18.21
C GLU A 369 -7.29 4.56 18.28
N GLU A 370 -8.19 3.79 18.92
CA GLU A 370 -8.08 2.33 18.98
C GLU A 370 -8.05 1.70 17.58
N SER A 371 -8.88 2.21 16.65
CA SER A 371 -8.91 1.74 15.28
C SER A 371 -7.59 2.01 14.55
N ALA A 372 -7.04 3.21 14.70
CA ALA A 372 -5.75 3.58 14.11
C ALA A 372 -4.59 2.73 14.69
N GLU A 373 -4.60 2.47 16.01
CA GLU A 373 -3.61 1.58 16.64
C GLU A 373 -3.72 0.13 16.13
N TYR A 374 -4.96 -0.36 15.92
CA TYR A 374 -5.19 -1.69 15.39
C TYR A 374 -4.63 -1.83 13.97
N LEU A 375 -4.93 -0.86 13.08
CA LEU A 375 -4.35 -0.83 11.73
C LEU A 375 -2.83 -0.79 11.78
N LYS A 376 -2.27 0.09 12.61
CA LYS A 376 -0.83 0.20 12.79
C LYS A 376 -0.21 -1.12 13.24
N LYS A 377 -0.84 -1.85 14.14
CA LYS A 377 -0.37 -3.18 14.56
C LYS A 377 -0.36 -4.17 13.41
N MET A 378 -1.43 -4.20 12.58
CA MET A 378 -1.48 -5.04 11.37
C MET A 378 -0.34 -4.71 10.40
N GLN A 379 -0.09 -3.42 10.19
CA GLN A 379 0.97 -2.94 9.31
C GLN A 379 2.36 -3.34 9.84
N LEU A 380 2.59 -3.24 11.16
CA LEU A 380 3.84 -3.65 11.79
C LEU A 380 4.04 -5.16 11.71
N ASP A 381 3.02 -5.97 12.01
CA ASP A 381 3.11 -7.43 11.87
C ASP A 381 3.43 -7.84 10.43
N TRP A 382 2.87 -7.10 9.46
CA TRP A 382 3.19 -7.32 8.04
C TRP A 382 4.64 -6.93 7.71
N ILE A 383 5.13 -5.79 8.21
CA ILE A 383 6.52 -5.33 8.00
C ILE A 383 7.52 -6.33 8.59
N GLU A 384 7.21 -6.87 9.77
CA GLU A 384 8.05 -7.81 10.50
C GLU A 384 7.91 -9.27 10.03
N GLY A 385 6.99 -9.56 9.10
CA GLY A 385 6.71 -10.93 8.68
C GLY A 385 6.07 -11.80 9.77
N ASP A 386 5.43 -11.18 10.79
CA ASP A 386 4.81 -11.90 11.91
C ASP A 386 3.40 -12.43 11.54
N ALA A 387 3.38 -13.54 10.78
CA ALA A 387 2.14 -14.19 10.39
C ALA A 387 1.31 -14.68 11.61
N GLU A 388 1.97 -15.12 12.68
CA GLU A 388 1.27 -15.56 13.90
C GLU A 388 0.68 -14.38 14.68
N GLY A 389 1.42 -13.28 14.79
CA GLY A 389 0.94 -12.05 15.42
C GLY A 389 -0.28 -11.52 14.70
N LEU A 390 -0.22 -11.43 13.37
CA LEU A 390 -1.35 -11.01 12.56
C LEU A 390 -2.54 -11.97 12.67
N ALA A 391 -2.32 -13.28 12.62
CA ALA A 391 -3.39 -14.27 12.81
C ALA A 391 -4.10 -14.09 14.16
N LYS A 392 -3.35 -13.92 15.25
CA LYS A 392 -3.91 -13.66 16.59
C LYS A 392 -4.69 -12.34 16.68
N LEU A 393 -4.19 -11.31 15.99
CA LEU A 393 -4.86 -10.01 15.91
C LEU A 393 -6.22 -10.14 15.21
N LEU A 394 -6.26 -10.87 14.10
CA LEU A 394 -7.44 -11.07 13.26
C LEU A 394 -8.44 -12.07 13.86
N GLU A 395 -7.97 -13.13 14.53
CA GLU A 395 -8.83 -14.17 15.14
C GLU A 395 -9.91 -13.57 16.04
N VAL A 396 -9.54 -12.51 16.73
CA VAL A 396 -10.44 -11.77 17.62
C VAL A 396 -11.46 -10.91 16.84
N GLY A 397 -11.19 -10.60 15.56
CA GLY A 397 -12.03 -9.80 14.67
C GLY A 397 -13.09 -10.58 13.90
N PHE A 398 -12.94 -11.91 13.76
CA PHE A 398 -13.83 -12.75 12.93
C PHE A 398 -14.93 -13.48 13.70
N GLU A 399 -15.38 -12.96 14.84
CA GLU A 399 -16.46 -13.57 15.64
C GLU A 399 -17.86 -13.16 15.19
N ASP A 400 -18.02 -12.02 14.52
CA ASP A 400 -19.31 -11.49 14.09
C ASP A 400 -19.70 -11.92 12.67
N GLU A 401 -21.00 -11.76 12.34
CA GLU A 401 -21.55 -12.16 11.05
C GLU A 401 -20.99 -11.36 9.86
N ALA A 402 -20.61 -10.09 10.07
CA ALA A 402 -20.02 -9.28 9.02
C ALA A 402 -18.63 -9.81 8.66
N SER A 403 -17.81 -10.06 9.66
CA SER A 403 -16.47 -10.63 9.48
C SER A 403 -16.50 -12.03 8.87
N LYS A 404 -17.45 -12.88 9.27
CA LYS A 404 -17.62 -14.23 8.69
C LYS A 404 -17.96 -14.21 7.20
N ARG A 405 -18.60 -13.15 6.70
CA ARG A 405 -18.84 -12.99 5.25
C ARG A 405 -17.55 -12.74 4.45
N LEU A 406 -16.53 -12.19 5.10
CA LEU A 406 -15.27 -11.83 4.45
C LEU A 406 -14.32 -13.02 4.24
N ILE A 407 -14.58 -14.14 4.95
CA ILE A 407 -13.78 -15.37 4.91
C ILE A 407 -14.68 -16.60 4.74
N GLY A 408 -14.08 -17.77 4.56
CA GLY A 408 -14.76 -19.06 4.54
C GLY A 408 -15.10 -19.55 3.14
N GLU A 409 -16.31 -19.34 2.61
CA GLU A 409 -16.69 -19.84 1.28
C GLU A 409 -15.87 -19.18 0.15
N ARG A 410 -15.50 -17.94 0.31
CA ARG A 410 -14.58 -17.22 -0.60
C ARG A 410 -13.23 -17.94 -0.67
N ASP A 411 -12.68 -18.31 0.47
CA ASP A 411 -11.40 -19.02 0.60
C ASP A 411 -11.40 -20.36 -0.11
N LYS A 412 -12.50 -21.11 0.00
CA LYS A 412 -12.67 -22.37 -0.75
C LYS A 412 -12.64 -22.14 -2.25
N ASN A 413 -13.31 -21.11 -2.74
CA ASN A 413 -13.33 -20.76 -4.16
C ASN A 413 -11.95 -20.27 -4.65
N MET A 414 -11.26 -19.46 -3.86
CA MET A 414 -9.88 -19.04 -4.14
C MET A 414 -8.95 -20.25 -4.20
N ALA A 415 -8.98 -21.13 -3.18
CA ALA A 415 -8.15 -22.32 -3.13
C ALA A 415 -8.41 -23.28 -4.31
N LEU A 416 -9.66 -23.38 -4.79
CA LEU A 416 -10.01 -24.15 -5.98
C LEU A 416 -9.42 -23.54 -7.26
N LYS A 417 -9.46 -22.20 -7.40
CA LYS A 417 -8.85 -21.53 -8.56
C LYS A 417 -7.33 -21.65 -8.54
N LEU A 418 -6.70 -21.48 -7.38
CA LEU A 418 -5.25 -21.64 -7.20
C LEU A 418 -4.80 -23.08 -7.45
N ALA A 419 -5.56 -24.08 -7.00
CA ALA A 419 -5.31 -25.47 -7.30
C ALA A 419 -5.34 -25.75 -8.83
N LYS A 420 -6.28 -25.14 -9.56
CA LYS A 420 -6.31 -25.27 -11.04
C LYS A 420 -5.06 -24.68 -11.70
N LEU A 421 -4.50 -23.59 -11.16
CA LEU A 421 -3.23 -23.03 -11.67
C LEU A 421 -2.06 -23.99 -11.40
N LEU A 422 -2.03 -24.64 -10.24
CA LEU A 422 -1.01 -25.62 -9.88
C LEU A 422 -1.09 -26.91 -10.74
N GLU A 423 -2.28 -27.27 -11.20
CA GLU A 423 -2.50 -28.47 -12.04
C GLU A 423 -2.41 -28.20 -13.55
N LYS A 424 -2.22 -26.92 -13.96
CA LYS A 424 -2.13 -26.55 -15.37
C LYS A 424 -0.95 -27.26 -16.03
N GLU A 425 -1.13 -27.68 -17.31
CA GLU A 425 -0.06 -28.23 -18.09
C GLU A 425 0.99 -27.18 -18.46
N GLY A 426 2.26 -27.59 -18.52
CA GLY A 426 3.40 -26.72 -18.79
C GLY A 426 3.96 -26.07 -17.52
N GLU A 427 4.87 -25.12 -17.71
CA GLU A 427 5.48 -24.32 -16.66
C GLU A 427 4.74 -23.00 -16.54
N ASN A 428 4.35 -22.64 -15.31
CA ASN A 428 3.72 -21.35 -15.02
C ASN A 428 4.09 -20.90 -13.61
N THR A 429 4.58 -19.70 -13.50
CA THR A 429 4.82 -19.03 -12.21
C THR A 429 3.84 -17.87 -12.06
N SER A 430 3.02 -17.91 -11.02
CA SER A 430 2.05 -16.83 -10.73
C SER A 430 2.37 -16.16 -9.41
N PHE A 431 2.28 -14.82 -9.41
CA PHE A 431 2.31 -14.02 -8.19
C PHE A 431 0.88 -13.68 -7.80
N VAL A 432 0.49 -13.98 -6.57
CA VAL A 432 -0.90 -13.90 -6.10
C VAL A 432 -0.96 -12.96 -4.91
N VAL A 433 -1.67 -11.86 -5.05
CA VAL A 433 -1.85 -10.85 -3.98
C VAL A 433 -3.31 -10.85 -3.53
N VAL A 434 -3.53 -11.25 -2.29
CA VAL A 434 -4.86 -11.31 -1.66
C VAL A 434 -4.74 -10.85 -0.21
N GLY A 435 -5.78 -10.27 0.35
CA GLY A 435 -5.79 -9.80 1.73
C GLY A 435 -5.20 -10.83 2.71
N ALA A 436 -4.26 -10.38 3.57
CA ALA A 436 -3.47 -11.25 4.45
C ALA A 436 -4.34 -12.19 5.31
N ALA A 437 -5.57 -11.77 5.68
CA ALA A 437 -6.50 -12.58 6.44
C ALA A 437 -6.80 -13.94 5.78
N HIS A 438 -6.87 -13.99 4.45
CA HIS A 438 -7.12 -15.22 3.70
C HIS A 438 -5.97 -16.24 3.80
N TYR A 439 -4.77 -15.79 4.16
CA TYR A 439 -3.60 -16.66 4.27
C TYR A 439 -3.23 -17.02 5.71
N VAL A 440 -3.36 -16.05 6.65
CA VAL A 440 -2.94 -16.28 8.04
C VAL A 440 -4.03 -16.89 8.91
N THR A 441 -5.31 -16.74 8.54
CA THR A 441 -6.42 -17.29 9.33
C THR A 441 -6.51 -18.81 9.15
N LYS A 442 -6.61 -19.52 10.26
CA LYS A 442 -6.71 -20.98 10.28
C LYS A 442 -7.90 -21.50 9.46
N GLY A 443 -7.68 -22.53 8.66
CA GLY A 443 -8.69 -23.14 7.80
C GLY A 443 -8.99 -22.39 6.51
N MET A 444 -8.24 -21.30 6.21
CA MET A 444 -8.40 -20.52 4.99
C MET A 444 -7.46 -21.00 3.88
N VAL A 445 -7.18 -20.18 2.88
CA VAL A 445 -6.54 -20.56 1.61
C VAL A 445 -5.29 -21.43 1.78
N VAL A 446 -4.36 -21.03 2.67
CA VAL A 446 -3.10 -21.76 2.90
C VAL A 446 -3.37 -23.19 3.42
N ASP A 447 -4.25 -23.32 4.41
CA ASP A 447 -4.58 -24.62 4.98
C ASP A 447 -5.38 -25.47 3.99
N LEU A 448 -6.30 -24.88 3.23
CA LEU A 448 -7.06 -25.57 2.18
C LEU A 448 -6.15 -26.12 1.06
N LEU A 449 -5.07 -25.40 0.72
CA LEU A 449 -4.07 -25.89 -0.24
C LEU A 449 -3.26 -27.06 0.35
N LYS A 450 -2.86 -26.98 1.62
CA LYS A 450 -2.21 -28.10 2.33
C LYS A 450 -3.10 -29.33 2.41
N GLU A 451 -4.39 -29.17 2.73
CA GLU A 451 -5.39 -30.26 2.77
C GLU A 451 -5.56 -30.93 1.39
N LYS A 452 -5.37 -30.19 0.31
CA LYS A 452 -5.36 -30.75 -1.06
C LYS A 452 -4.06 -31.48 -1.42
N GLY A 453 -3.07 -31.51 -0.51
CA GLY A 453 -1.80 -32.21 -0.67
C GLY A 453 -0.68 -31.40 -1.30
N TYR A 454 -0.84 -30.08 -1.49
CA TYR A 454 0.23 -29.24 -2.00
C TYR A 454 1.26 -28.92 -0.91
N THR A 455 2.52 -28.82 -1.30
CA THR A 455 3.59 -28.33 -0.41
C THR A 455 3.50 -26.81 -0.36
N VAL A 456 3.24 -26.29 0.84
CA VAL A 456 3.16 -24.84 1.11
C VAL A 456 4.28 -24.47 2.08
N GLN A 457 5.19 -23.60 1.64
CA GLN A 457 6.32 -23.11 2.42
C GLN A 457 6.13 -21.62 2.72
N TYR A 458 6.21 -21.23 3.98
CA TYR A 458 6.33 -19.81 4.36
C TYR A 458 7.77 -19.35 4.04
N LEU A 459 7.89 -18.20 3.37
CA LEU A 459 9.18 -17.60 3.02
C LEU A 459 9.45 -16.43 3.98
N GLN A 460 10.59 -16.52 4.67
CA GLN A 460 11.16 -15.45 5.51
C GLN A 460 12.47 -14.99 4.92
#